data_73c95131aff671033435df94d39ff643
#
_entry.id   73c95131aff671033435df94d39ff643
#
_cell.length_a   1.000
_cell.length_b   1.000
_cell.length_c   1.000
_cell.angle_alpha   90.00
_cell.angle_beta   90.00
_cell.angle_gamma   90.00
#
_symmetry.space_group_name_H-M   'P 1'
#
loop_
_entity.id
_entity.type
_entity.pdbx_description
1 polymer ?
#
loop_
_entity_poly.entity_id
_entity_poly.type
_entity_poly.pdbx_seq_one_letter_code
_entity_poly.pdbx_strand_id
1 'polypeptide(L)'
;MKFKASSGGERGEGFLWISRIAVFLSVFLLFFPQASPTRITSLIGKNVSLFTSAVSYTSLTSEMGRALNKGWLSYFSVLCLYIGAILMLLGIIASVVAACTSLGNLKLKRLGAPFGLGGSLGVSVGLALIFIAYLQVSGTSRPEKVEPMFPAGYFVYLVLGLFMLVSSIAIMIILPKADKEEKYYMEPKYKLFLMFLPFAMLCFVFAYLPLYGWRYAFFDYSAGGTLSAENFVGFKWFTMLFENDATKADIVRVLRNTLVMSGLGIATSWLPMAFAIFLNEIKVGWFKRIVQTFTTIPNFISWVLVYAIALAIFSTDGFINTAFGGNTNYLMGNSFIWLKMLAWGTWKGIGWSAIIYIAGISGIDQQLYEAATVDGAGRFQKMWHVTVPGLLPTYFVMLLMSVANVLSNGMDQYFVFQNAQNTSTIQVLDLYVYTLGITKGNIPLSTVIGMVKSVVSVVLLFGANGISKAIRGESIV
;
A
#
# COMPACT_ATOMS: atom_id res chain seq x y z
N MET A 1 16.73 -17.70 39.22
CA MET A 1 16.77 -19.04 38.64
C MET A 1 17.51 -19.00 37.33
N LYS A 2 18.78 -19.47 37.29
CA LYS A 2 19.59 -19.56 36.07
C LYS A 2 19.10 -20.75 35.27
N PHE A 3 18.48 -20.49 34.09
CA PHE A 3 18.16 -21.56 33.15
C PHE A 3 19.48 -22.12 32.62
N LYS A 4 19.81 -23.34 32.98
CA LYS A 4 20.84 -24.15 32.29
C LYS A 4 20.37 -24.37 30.86
N ALA A 5 20.97 -23.70 29.89
CA ALA A 5 20.84 -24.04 28.47
C ALA A 5 21.34 -25.48 28.28
N SER A 6 20.45 -26.41 27.94
CA SER A 6 20.82 -27.77 27.63
C SER A 6 21.53 -27.78 26.26
N SER A 7 22.69 -28.39 26.19
CA SER A 7 23.55 -28.51 25.01
C SER A 7 22.91 -29.23 23.79
N GLY A 8 21.68 -29.74 23.92
CA GLY A 8 20.90 -30.31 22.83
C GLY A 8 20.08 -29.25 22.04
N GLY A 9 19.84 -28.07 22.61
CA GLY A 9 19.10 -26.99 21.94
C GLY A 9 19.90 -26.33 20.81
N GLU A 10 21.19 -26.21 20.93
CA GLU A 10 22.04 -25.56 19.93
C GLU A 10 22.22 -26.39 18.65
N ARG A 11 22.22 -27.73 18.74
CA ARG A 11 22.45 -28.62 17.56
C ARG A 11 21.32 -28.59 16.53
N GLY A 12 20.11 -28.24 16.89
CA GLY A 12 18.95 -28.17 15.96
C GLY A 12 18.65 -26.76 15.43
N GLU A 13 19.21 -25.71 16.02
CA GLU A 13 18.89 -24.32 15.65
C GLU A 13 19.25 -23.98 14.19
N GLY A 14 20.35 -24.51 13.65
CA GLY A 14 20.73 -24.31 12.25
C GLY A 14 19.66 -24.82 11.27
N PHE A 15 19.10 -26.02 11.52
CA PHE A 15 18.04 -26.58 10.69
C PHE A 15 16.73 -25.82 10.83
N LEU A 16 16.43 -25.30 12.02
CA LEU A 16 15.26 -24.41 12.22
C LEU A 16 15.41 -23.12 11.42
N TRP A 17 16.60 -22.52 11.39
CA TRP A 17 16.86 -21.32 10.57
C TRP A 17 16.74 -21.60 9.08
N ILE A 18 17.32 -22.70 8.59
CA ILE A 18 17.21 -23.13 7.18
C ILE A 18 15.72 -23.30 6.80
N SER A 19 14.97 -24.01 7.64
CA SER A 19 13.52 -24.20 7.43
C SER A 19 12.77 -22.85 7.37
N ARG A 20 13.01 -21.93 8.33
CA ARG A 20 12.36 -20.61 8.37
C ARG A 20 12.65 -19.79 7.12
N ILE A 21 13.92 -19.77 6.66
CA ILE A 21 14.32 -19.03 5.46
C ILE A 21 13.68 -19.65 4.22
N ALA A 22 13.71 -20.97 4.08
CA ALA A 22 13.13 -21.67 2.93
C ALA A 22 11.60 -21.45 2.85
N VAL A 23 10.91 -21.51 4.00
CA VAL A 23 9.47 -21.21 4.10
C VAL A 23 9.19 -19.76 3.74
N PHE A 24 9.95 -18.81 4.29
CA PHE A 24 9.79 -17.37 4.00
C PHE A 24 9.94 -17.09 2.49
N LEU A 25 10.99 -17.63 1.87
CA LEU A 25 11.20 -17.48 0.42
C LEU A 25 10.08 -18.13 -0.39
N SER A 26 9.59 -19.31 0.03
CA SER A 26 8.48 -20.00 -0.65
C SER A 26 7.19 -19.18 -0.59
N VAL A 27 6.87 -18.55 0.54
CA VAL A 27 5.73 -17.67 0.71
C VAL A 27 5.88 -16.40 -0.14
N PHE A 28 7.08 -15.79 -0.12
CA PHE A 28 7.36 -14.60 -0.92
C PHE A 28 7.18 -14.86 -2.41
N LEU A 29 7.69 -16.00 -2.91
CA LEU A 29 7.61 -16.36 -4.34
C LEU A 29 6.22 -16.82 -4.79
N LEU A 30 5.30 -17.11 -3.86
CA LEU A 30 3.97 -17.65 -4.14
C LEU A 30 3.16 -16.80 -5.13
N PHE A 31 3.31 -15.47 -5.06
CA PHE A 31 2.58 -14.49 -5.85
C PHE A 31 3.30 -14.03 -7.11
N PHE A 32 4.56 -14.47 -7.33
CA PHE A 32 5.36 -14.05 -8.48
C PHE A 32 5.16 -14.98 -9.68
N PRO A 33 4.57 -14.50 -10.80
CA PRO A 33 4.37 -15.32 -12.01
C PRO A 33 5.69 -15.83 -12.60
N GLN A 34 6.78 -15.05 -12.49
CA GLN A 34 8.09 -15.42 -13.02
C GLN A 34 8.71 -16.62 -12.32
N ALA A 35 8.36 -16.82 -11.04
CA ALA A 35 8.80 -17.95 -10.24
C ALA A 35 7.76 -19.09 -10.19
N SER A 36 6.71 -19.03 -11.01
CA SER A 36 5.65 -20.05 -10.99
C SER A 36 6.16 -21.39 -11.55
N PRO A 37 5.99 -22.49 -10.81
CA PRO A 37 6.33 -23.83 -11.30
C PRO A 37 5.25 -24.40 -12.25
N THR A 38 4.14 -23.72 -12.44
CA THR A 38 2.94 -24.23 -13.12
C THR A 38 2.88 -23.90 -14.61
N ARG A 39 3.82 -23.10 -15.11
CA ARG A 39 3.87 -22.72 -16.54
C ARG A 39 4.54 -23.84 -17.36
N ILE A 40 3.84 -24.92 -17.62
CA ILE A 40 4.33 -26.10 -18.35
C ILE A 40 4.09 -26.04 -19.87
N THR A 41 3.41 -25.03 -20.38
CA THR A 41 3.12 -24.84 -21.80
C THR A 41 3.05 -23.35 -22.13
N SER A 42 3.28 -23.00 -23.40
CA SER A 42 3.16 -21.64 -23.93
C SER A 42 1.74 -21.06 -23.81
N LEU A 43 0.72 -21.93 -23.74
CA LEU A 43 -0.68 -21.55 -23.61
C LEU A 43 -1.05 -21.00 -22.23
N ILE A 44 -0.29 -21.34 -21.19
CA ILE A 44 -0.53 -20.80 -19.85
C ILE A 44 -0.04 -19.36 -19.80
N GLY A 45 -0.90 -18.43 -19.42
CA GLY A 45 -0.60 -16.99 -19.38
C GLY A 45 0.63 -16.65 -18.54
N LYS A 46 1.35 -15.62 -18.99
CA LYS A 46 2.59 -15.16 -18.31
C LYS A 46 2.37 -14.66 -16.88
N ASN A 47 1.12 -14.35 -16.53
CA ASN A 47 0.74 -13.77 -15.24
C ASN A 47 0.20 -14.80 -14.23
N VAL A 48 0.27 -16.08 -14.53
CA VAL A 48 -0.22 -17.14 -13.62
C VAL A 48 0.88 -17.47 -12.60
N SER A 49 0.63 -17.12 -11.33
CA SER A 49 1.48 -17.49 -10.19
C SER A 49 1.07 -18.84 -9.61
N LEU A 50 1.89 -19.39 -8.68
CA LEU A 50 1.50 -20.61 -7.96
C LEU A 50 0.19 -20.40 -7.18
N PHE A 51 0.00 -19.25 -6.54
CA PHE A 51 -1.22 -18.92 -5.83
C PHE A 51 -2.44 -18.91 -6.76
N THR A 52 -2.35 -18.21 -7.89
CA THR A 52 -3.44 -18.14 -8.88
C THR A 52 -3.77 -19.52 -9.42
N SER A 53 -2.76 -20.34 -9.71
CA SER A 53 -2.93 -21.73 -10.19
C SER A 53 -3.64 -22.61 -9.18
N ALA A 54 -3.38 -22.43 -7.88
CA ALA A 54 -4.00 -23.22 -6.83
C ALA A 54 -5.45 -22.80 -6.51
N VAL A 55 -5.75 -21.50 -6.65
CA VAL A 55 -7.06 -20.94 -6.23
C VAL A 55 -8.05 -20.87 -7.39
N SER A 56 -7.59 -20.69 -8.63
CA SER A 56 -8.46 -20.48 -9.79
C SER A 56 -8.24 -21.52 -10.90
N TYR A 57 -9.06 -22.54 -10.90
CA TYR A 57 -9.09 -23.52 -12.00
C TYR A 57 -9.49 -22.87 -13.33
N THR A 58 -10.36 -21.87 -13.28
CA THR A 58 -10.81 -21.13 -14.47
C THR A 58 -9.68 -20.36 -15.13
N SER A 59 -8.75 -19.80 -14.37
CA SER A 59 -7.57 -19.10 -14.93
C SER A 59 -6.61 -20.05 -15.65
N LEU A 60 -6.50 -21.30 -15.19
CA LEU A 60 -5.72 -22.35 -15.87
C LEU A 60 -6.39 -22.86 -17.15
N THR A 61 -7.70 -23.01 -17.13
CA THR A 61 -8.45 -23.65 -18.24
C THR A 61 -8.90 -22.65 -19.31
N SER A 62 -9.04 -21.37 -19.00
CA SER A 62 -9.52 -20.36 -19.96
C SER A 62 -8.60 -20.22 -21.17
N GLU A 63 -7.31 -20.16 -20.96
CA GLU A 63 -6.33 -20.03 -22.04
C GLU A 63 -6.06 -21.37 -22.75
N MET A 64 -6.15 -22.48 -22.02
CA MET A 64 -6.00 -23.83 -22.56
C MET A 64 -7.30 -24.41 -23.16
N GLY A 65 -8.44 -23.75 -23.00
CA GLY A 65 -9.74 -24.28 -23.36
C GLY A 65 -9.86 -24.71 -24.84
N ARG A 66 -9.25 -23.95 -25.76
CA ARG A 66 -9.21 -24.30 -27.18
C ARG A 66 -8.42 -25.59 -27.44
N ALA A 67 -7.31 -25.80 -26.74
CA ALA A 67 -6.47 -26.98 -26.89
C ALA A 67 -7.12 -28.23 -26.25
N LEU A 68 -7.80 -28.05 -25.12
CA LEU A 68 -8.58 -29.09 -24.46
C LEU A 68 -9.77 -29.54 -25.31
N ASN A 69 -10.56 -28.59 -25.85
CA ASN A 69 -11.72 -28.90 -26.67
C ASN A 69 -11.36 -29.56 -28.02
N LYS A 70 -10.15 -29.33 -28.53
CA LYS A 70 -9.64 -29.95 -29.75
C LYS A 70 -8.86 -31.26 -29.48
N GLY A 71 -8.76 -31.69 -28.22
CA GLY A 71 -8.06 -32.91 -27.85
C GLY A 71 -6.52 -32.85 -27.99
N TRP A 72 -5.93 -31.65 -28.12
CA TRP A 72 -4.47 -31.50 -28.19
C TRP A 72 -3.83 -31.62 -26.81
N LEU A 73 -4.58 -31.33 -25.74
CA LEU A 73 -4.20 -31.50 -24.35
C LEU A 73 -5.18 -32.42 -23.62
N SER A 74 -4.66 -33.24 -22.73
CA SER A 74 -5.49 -34.07 -21.85
C SER A 74 -6.00 -33.26 -20.67
N TYR A 75 -7.30 -33.44 -20.32
CA TYR A 75 -7.83 -32.91 -19.07
C TYR A 75 -7.09 -33.42 -17.83
N PHE A 76 -6.53 -34.62 -17.90
CA PHE A 76 -5.74 -35.19 -16.82
C PHE A 76 -4.46 -34.39 -16.54
N SER A 77 -3.80 -33.83 -17.56
CA SER A 77 -2.62 -32.97 -17.39
C SER A 77 -2.96 -31.70 -16.62
N VAL A 78 -4.11 -31.08 -16.93
CA VAL A 78 -4.58 -29.88 -16.25
C VAL A 78 -4.98 -30.18 -14.81
N LEU A 79 -5.61 -31.34 -14.59
CA LEU A 79 -5.99 -31.80 -13.25
C LEU A 79 -4.74 -32.05 -12.36
N CYS A 80 -3.72 -32.73 -12.90
CA CYS A 80 -2.45 -32.94 -12.20
C CYS A 80 -1.77 -31.63 -11.85
N LEU A 81 -1.79 -30.65 -12.76
CA LEU A 81 -1.24 -29.33 -12.54
C LEU A 81 -1.98 -28.60 -11.40
N TYR A 82 -3.31 -28.63 -11.44
CA TYR A 82 -4.17 -27.96 -10.45
C TYR A 82 -4.03 -28.59 -9.06
N ILE A 83 -4.13 -29.93 -8.97
CA ILE A 83 -3.95 -30.65 -7.70
C ILE A 83 -2.54 -30.45 -7.16
N GLY A 84 -1.53 -30.49 -8.04
CA GLY A 84 -0.15 -30.22 -7.68
C GLY A 84 0.03 -28.82 -7.08
N ALA A 85 -0.57 -27.80 -7.70
CA ALA A 85 -0.53 -26.42 -7.18
C ALA A 85 -1.23 -26.29 -5.81
N ILE A 86 -2.39 -26.93 -5.63
CA ILE A 86 -3.10 -26.96 -4.33
C ILE A 86 -2.25 -27.64 -3.25
N LEU A 87 -1.66 -28.79 -3.55
CA LEU A 87 -0.81 -29.51 -2.58
C LEU A 87 0.41 -28.68 -2.19
N MET A 88 1.02 -27.98 -3.14
CA MET A 88 2.12 -27.05 -2.84
C MET A 88 1.66 -25.91 -1.96
N LEU A 89 0.52 -25.28 -2.24
CA LEU A 89 -0.02 -24.19 -1.43
C LEU A 89 -0.31 -24.66 -0.01
N LEU A 90 -1.03 -25.75 0.17
CA LEU A 90 -1.34 -26.31 1.49
C LEU A 90 -0.06 -26.76 2.22
N GLY A 91 0.91 -27.33 1.48
CA GLY A 91 2.21 -27.71 2.02
C GLY A 91 3.01 -26.49 2.53
N ILE A 92 3.01 -25.39 1.80
CA ILE A 92 3.63 -24.13 2.25
C ILE A 92 2.92 -23.59 3.50
N ILE A 93 1.58 -23.58 3.53
CA ILE A 93 0.80 -23.14 4.70
C ILE A 93 1.15 -23.99 5.95
N ALA A 94 1.20 -25.30 5.81
CA ALA A 94 1.58 -26.19 6.93
C ALA A 94 3.02 -25.91 7.40
N SER A 95 3.94 -25.66 6.47
CA SER A 95 5.32 -25.29 6.79
C SER A 95 5.43 -23.92 7.48
N VAL A 96 4.55 -22.96 7.16
CA VAL A 96 4.45 -21.67 7.87
C VAL A 96 4.05 -21.91 9.33
N VAL A 97 3.09 -22.79 9.59
CA VAL A 97 2.70 -23.16 10.98
C VAL A 97 3.91 -23.74 11.73
N ALA A 98 4.68 -24.62 11.09
CA ALA A 98 5.91 -25.16 11.67
C ALA A 98 6.97 -24.09 11.95
N ALA A 99 7.17 -23.17 11.02
CA ALA A 99 8.09 -22.04 11.18
C ALA A 99 7.67 -21.12 12.35
N CYS A 100 6.38 -20.81 12.48
CA CYS A 100 5.85 -20.00 13.57
C CYS A 100 6.00 -20.70 14.93
N THR A 101 5.65 -21.96 15.03
CA THR A 101 5.77 -22.75 16.28
C THR A 101 7.23 -22.99 16.67
N SER A 102 8.14 -22.97 15.73
CA SER A 102 9.58 -23.11 15.97
C SER A 102 10.19 -21.94 16.78
N LEU A 103 9.50 -20.81 16.88
CA LEU A 103 9.90 -19.65 17.70
C LEU A 103 9.58 -19.83 19.19
N GLY A 104 8.82 -20.85 19.54
CA GLY A 104 8.47 -21.17 20.92
C GLY A 104 9.47 -22.09 21.64
N ASN A 105 9.08 -22.54 22.85
CA ASN A 105 9.84 -23.51 23.62
C ASN A 105 9.85 -24.89 22.96
N LEU A 106 10.61 -25.84 23.53
CA LEU A 106 10.78 -27.19 23.00
C LEU A 106 9.45 -27.89 22.72
N LYS A 107 8.45 -27.72 23.59
CA LYS A 107 7.12 -28.32 23.43
C LYS A 107 6.39 -27.78 22.20
N LEU A 108 6.47 -26.46 21.93
CA LEU A 108 5.94 -25.84 20.72
C LEU A 108 6.71 -26.25 19.45
N LYS A 109 8.03 -26.30 19.50
CA LYS A 109 8.88 -26.78 18.40
C LYS A 109 8.50 -28.23 18.01
N ARG A 110 8.28 -29.08 19.00
CA ARG A 110 7.83 -30.47 18.79
C ARG A 110 6.41 -30.56 18.22
N LEU A 111 5.50 -29.70 18.65
CA LEU A 111 4.14 -29.63 18.09
C LEU A 111 4.16 -29.25 16.60
N GLY A 112 5.07 -28.35 16.22
CA GLY A 112 5.20 -27.88 14.83
C GLY A 112 5.94 -28.81 13.90
N ALA A 113 6.81 -29.69 14.41
CA ALA A 113 7.64 -30.55 13.59
C ALA A 113 6.86 -31.47 12.60
N PRO A 114 5.74 -32.10 12.97
CA PRO A 114 4.91 -32.87 12.05
C PRO A 114 4.31 -32.00 10.93
N PHE A 115 3.92 -30.75 11.22
CA PHE A 115 3.43 -29.82 10.21
C PHE A 115 4.52 -29.43 9.21
N GLY A 116 5.76 -29.29 9.68
CA GLY A 116 6.92 -29.05 8.79
C GLY A 116 7.19 -30.24 7.86
N LEU A 117 7.16 -31.46 8.39
CA LEU A 117 7.34 -32.66 7.59
C LEU A 117 6.18 -32.87 6.60
N GLY A 118 4.94 -32.82 7.07
CA GLY A 118 3.76 -32.92 6.21
C GLY A 118 3.71 -31.84 5.15
N GLY A 119 4.08 -30.60 5.52
CA GLY A 119 4.15 -29.48 4.59
C GLY A 119 5.21 -29.67 3.50
N SER A 120 6.41 -30.06 3.86
CA SER A 120 7.49 -30.32 2.89
C SER A 120 7.20 -31.52 1.99
N LEU A 121 6.55 -32.57 2.51
CA LEU A 121 6.04 -33.68 1.71
C LEU A 121 4.95 -33.20 0.73
N GLY A 122 4.02 -32.38 1.17
CA GLY A 122 2.98 -31.78 0.30
C GLY A 122 3.59 -30.98 -0.85
N VAL A 123 4.61 -30.18 -0.59
CA VAL A 123 5.36 -29.45 -1.64
C VAL A 123 6.04 -30.42 -2.60
N SER A 124 6.69 -31.49 -2.10
CA SER A 124 7.41 -32.47 -2.92
C SER A 124 6.44 -33.26 -3.82
N VAL A 125 5.32 -33.72 -3.27
CA VAL A 125 4.27 -34.42 -4.06
C VAL A 125 3.64 -33.48 -5.07
N GLY A 126 3.39 -32.24 -4.70
CA GLY A 126 2.88 -31.23 -5.62
C GLY A 126 3.81 -30.96 -6.80
N LEU A 127 5.11 -30.86 -6.56
CA LEU A 127 6.13 -30.77 -7.62
C LEU A 127 6.15 -32.01 -8.51
N ALA A 128 6.04 -33.21 -7.94
CA ALA A 128 5.99 -34.47 -8.72
C ALA A 128 4.76 -34.48 -9.64
N LEU A 129 3.57 -34.03 -9.19
CA LEU A 129 2.38 -33.94 -10.02
C LEU A 129 2.53 -32.92 -11.15
N ILE A 130 3.16 -31.77 -10.88
CA ILE A 130 3.45 -30.76 -11.91
C ILE A 130 4.43 -31.33 -12.95
N PHE A 131 5.42 -32.11 -12.53
CA PHE A 131 6.34 -32.78 -13.44
C PHE A 131 5.64 -33.83 -14.32
N ILE A 132 4.71 -34.61 -13.73
CA ILE A 132 3.88 -35.59 -14.49
C ILE A 132 3.03 -34.83 -15.51
N ALA A 133 2.43 -33.68 -15.13
CA ALA A 133 1.69 -32.86 -16.06
C ALA A 133 2.57 -32.35 -17.22
N TYR A 134 3.80 -31.94 -16.94
CA TYR A 134 4.78 -31.57 -17.97
C TYR A 134 5.11 -32.72 -18.92
N LEU A 135 5.39 -33.92 -18.40
CA LEU A 135 5.68 -35.11 -19.23
C LEU A 135 4.51 -35.44 -20.18
N GLN A 136 3.29 -35.31 -19.73
CA GLN A 136 2.09 -35.51 -20.57
C GLN A 136 1.94 -34.45 -21.64
N VAL A 137 2.22 -33.18 -21.30
CA VAL A 137 2.22 -32.10 -22.28
C VAL A 137 3.32 -32.25 -23.31
N SER A 138 4.52 -32.70 -22.92
CA SER A 138 5.62 -32.99 -23.85
C SER A 138 5.30 -34.14 -24.83
N GLY A 139 4.42 -35.08 -24.45
CA GLY A 139 3.90 -36.13 -25.31
C GLY A 139 2.72 -35.75 -26.19
N THR A 140 2.37 -34.48 -26.31
CA THR A 140 1.22 -34.02 -27.12
C THR A 140 1.42 -34.34 -28.61
N SER A 141 0.30 -34.65 -29.32
CA SER A 141 0.32 -34.94 -30.75
C SER A 141 0.57 -33.69 -31.64
N ARG A 142 0.51 -32.51 -31.08
CA ARG A 142 0.71 -31.23 -31.80
C ARG A 142 1.56 -30.21 -31.04
N PRO A 143 2.86 -30.47 -30.91
CA PRO A 143 3.77 -29.56 -30.19
C PRO A 143 3.83 -28.16 -30.79
N GLU A 144 3.58 -28.00 -32.10
CA GLU A 144 3.50 -26.68 -32.78
C GLU A 144 2.35 -25.79 -32.25
N LYS A 145 1.29 -26.38 -31.75
CA LYS A 145 0.10 -25.67 -31.21
C LYS A 145 0.12 -25.55 -29.68
N VAL A 146 0.82 -26.45 -29.02
CA VAL A 146 0.96 -26.54 -27.56
C VAL A 146 2.43 -26.77 -27.27
N GLU A 147 3.21 -25.70 -27.36
CA GLU A 147 4.65 -25.78 -27.09
C GLU A 147 4.90 -26.10 -25.60
N PRO A 148 5.48 -27.29 -25.30
CA PRO A 148 5.81 -27.63 -23.92
C PRO A 148 6.97 -26.76 -23.44
N MET A 149 6.82 -26.18 -22.26
CA MET A 149 7.83 -25.33 -21.63
C MET A 149 8.15 -25.85 -20.24
N PHE A 150 9.43 -26.07 -19.92
CA PHE A 150 9.82 -26.36 -18.55
C PHE A 150 10.08 -25.07 -17.78
N PRO A 151 9.35 -24.78 -16.70
CA PRO A 151 9.43 -23.49 -16.01
C PRO A 151 10.70 -23.40 -15.16
N ALA A 152 11.42 -22.27 -15.26
CA ALA A 152 12.56 -22.00 -14.37
C ALA A 152 12.18 -22.00 -12.89
N GLY A 153 10.98 -21.52 -12.56
CA GLY A 153 10.43 -21.51 -11.20
C GLY A 153 10.30 -22.90 -10.56
N TYR A 154 10.20 -23.96 -11.37
CA TYR A 154 10.19 -25.34 -10.86
C TYR A 154 11.46 -25.68 -10.09
N PHE A 155 12.63 -25.34 -10.63
CA PHE A 155 13.92 -25.58 -9.98
C PHE A 155 14.06 -24.79 -8.68
N VAL A 156 13.56 -23.57 -8.64
CA VAL A 156 13.58 -22.76 -7.41
C VAL A 156 12.76 -23.43 -6.30
N TYR A 157 11.54 -23.87 -6.62
CA TYR A 157 10.71 -24.59 -5.65
C TYR A 157 11.24 -25.97 -5.31
N LEU A 158 11.91 -26.65 -6.25
CA LEU A 158 12.58 -27.94 -6.00
C LEU A 158 13.68 -27.76 -4.94
N VAL A 159 14.54 -26.76 -5.10
CA VAL A 159 15.62 -26.46 -4.15
C VAL A 159 15.04 -26.08 -2.78
N LEU A 160 14.06 -25.18 -2.75
CA LEU A 160 13.42 -24.79 -1.49
C LEU A 160 12.70 -25.97 -0.83
N GLY A 161 11.99 -26.78 -1.60
CA GLY A 161 11.33 -27.99 -1.11
C GLY A 161 12.30 -29.01 -0.53
N LEU A 162 13.46 -29.21 -1.15
CA LEU A 162 14.53 -30.05 -0.61
C LEU A 162 15.08 -29.51 0.71
N PHE A 163 15.35 -28.21 0.80
CA PHE A 163 15.79 -27.61 2.07
C PHE A 163 14.72 -27.74 3.16
N MET A 164 13.44 -27.54 2.82
CA MET A 164 12.33 -27.73 3.75
C MET A 164 12.22 -29.20 4.20
N LEU A 165 12.35 -30.15 3.29
CA LEU A 165 12.24 -31.57 3.59
C LEU A 165 13.40 -32.06 4.46
N VAL A 166 14.64 -31.78 4.05
CA VAL A 166 15.84 -32.17 4.79
C VAL A 166 15.86 -31.56 6.18
N SER A 167 15.56 -30.25 6.29
CA SER A 167 15.52 -29.59 7.59
C SER A 167 14.39 -30.13 8.48
N SER A 168 13.23 -30.44 7.93
CA SER A 168 12.10 -30.99 8.70
C SER A 168 12.40 -32.41 9.22
N ILE A 169 13.03 -33.26 8.41
CA ILE A 169 13.49 -34.59 8.82
C ILE A 169 14.54 -34.45 9.93
N ALA A 170 15.55 -33.59 9.73
CA ALA A 170 16.58 -33.33 10.73
C ALA A 170 16.00 -32.84 12.05
N ILE A 171 15.05 -31.90 11.99
CA ILE A 171 14.33 -31.38 13.17
C ILE A 171 13.58 -32.50 13.90
N MET A 172 12.89 -33.38 13.19
CA MET A 172 12.18 -34.51 13.81
C MET A 172 13.11 -35.47 14.55
N ILE A 173 14.31 -35.72 14.01
CA ILE A 173 15.30 -36.66 14.58
C ILE A 173 16.07 -36.01 15.73
N ILE A 174 16.50 -34.76 15.57
CA ILE A 174 17.44 -34.10 16.49
C ILE A 174 16.72 -33.51 17.72
N LEU A 175 15.46 -33.05 17.57
CA LEU A 175 14.76 -32.44 18.70
C LEU A 175 14.52 -33.47 19.83
N PRO A 176 14.96 -33.21 21.07
CA PRO A 176 14.70 -34.07 22.21
C PRO A 176 13.20 -34.12 22.52
N LYS A 177 12.76 -35.18 23.19
CA LYS A 177 11.37 -35.27 23.68
C LYS A 177 11.11 -34.16 24.69
N ALA A 178 10.01 -33.43 24.50
CA ALA A 178 9.60 -32.39 25.46
C ALA A 178 9.06 -33.07 26.74
N ASP A 179 9.29 -32.45 27.90
CA ASP A 179 8.73 -32.90 29.17
C ASP A 179 7.21 -32.74 29.14
N LYS A 180 6.50 -33.73 29.68
CA LYS A 180 5.03 -33.72 29.71
C LYS A 180 4.46 -32.58 30.56
N GLU A 181 5.18 -32.19 31.62
CA GLU A 181 4.76 -31.12 32.54
C GLU A 181 5.09 -29.71 31.99
N GLU A 182 5.94 -29.59 30.98
CA GLU A 182 6.28 -28.30 30.38
C GLU A 182 5.04 -27.66 29.73
N LYS A 183 4.75 -26.38 30.08
CA LYS A 183 3.65 -25.62 29.44
C LYS A 183 4.12 -25.06 28.09
N TYR A 184 3.18 -24.97 27.15
CA TYR A 184 3.44 -24.27 25.89
C TYR A 184 3.79 -22.80 26.18
N TYR A 185 4.97 -22.38 25.76
CA TYR A 185 5.45 -21.03 26.02
C TYR A 185 6.14 -20.45 24.78
N MET A 186 5.83 -19.21 24.49
CA MET A 186 6.50 -18.40 23.49
C MET A 186 6.78 -17.03 24.10
N GLU A 187 7.99 -16.52 23.91
CA GLU A 187 8.35 -15.19 24.43
C GLU A 187 7.44 -14.11 23.85
N PRO A 188 7.04 -13.09 24.64
CA PRO A 188 6.13 -12.03 24.19
C PRO A 188 6.58 -11.34 22.90
N LYS A 189 7.90 -11.13 22.72
CA LYS A 189 8.46 -10.53 21.50
C LYS A 189 8.11 -11.30 20.22
N TYR A 190 8.14 -12.64 20.27
CA TYR A 190 7.78 -13.47 19.11
C TYR A 190 6.27 -13.52 18.89
N LYS A 191 5.47 -13.50 19.96
CA LYS A 191 4.01 -13.38 19.82
C LYS A 191 3.62 -12.09 19.14
N LEU A 192 4.17 -10.95 19.59
CA LEU A 192 3.93 -9.64 18.99
C LEU A 192 4.40 -9.59 17.53
N PHE A 193 5.58 -10.15 17.23
CA PHE A 193 6.08 -10.25 15.86
C PHE A 193 5.12 -11.04 14.95
N LEU A 194 4.65 -12.22 15.39
CA LEU A 194 3.72 -13.04 14.62
C LEU A 194 2.36 -12.35 14.44
N MET A 195 1.88 -11.62 15.45
CA MET A 195 0.64 -10.82 15.34
C MET A 195 0.82 -9.66 14.36
N PHE A 196 1.99 -9.05 14.30
CA PHE A 196 2.31 -7.96 13.38
C PHE A 196 2.55 -8.44 11.93
N LEU A 197 3.04 -9.67 11.73
CA LEU A 197 3.46 -10.20 10.44
C LEU A 197 2.39 -10.09 9.32
N PRO A 198 1.10 -10.43 9.53
CA PRO A 198 0.07 -10.25 8.52
C PRO A 198 -0.07 -8.79 8.05
N PHE A 199 -0.01 -7.84 8.99
CA PHE A 199 -0.08 -6.40 8.69
C PHE A 199 1.17 -5.93 7.93
N ALA A 200 2.35 -6.40 8.31
CA ALA A 200 3.59 -6.14 7.58
C ALA A 200 3.54 -6.68 6.14
N MET A 201 3.00 -7.88 5.94
CA MET A 201 2.79 -8.46 4.61
C MET A 201 1.81 -7.63 3.78
N LEU A 202 0.67 -7.23 4.35
CA LEU A 202 -0.29 -6.35 3.66
C LEU A 202 0.36 -5.02 3.29
N CYS A 203 1.08 -4.41 4.21
CA CYS A 203 1.82 -3.18 3.94
C CYS A 203 2.82 -3.38 2.77
N PHE A 204 3.58 -4.46 2.78
CA PHE A 204 4.50 -4.79 1.69
C PHE A 204 3.78 -4.95 0.35
N VAL A 205 2.70 -5.72 0.30
CA VAL A 205 1.92 -5.96 -0.93
C VAL A 205 1.35 -4.65 -1.48
N PHE A 206 0.74 -3.81 -0.65
CA PHE A 206 0.07 -2.59 -1.12
C PHE A 206 1.00 -1.39 -1.29
N ALA A 207 2.11 -1.31 -0.57
CA ALA A 207 3.04 -0.18 -0.67
C ALA A 207 4.23 -0.45 -1.61
N TYR A 208 4.80 -1.66 -1.62
CA TYR A 208 6.01 -1.96 -2.38
C TYR A 208 5.76 -2.68 -3.69
N LEU A 209 4.79 -3.59 -3.76
CA LEU A 209 4.49 -4.29 -5.01
C LEU A 209 4.14 -3.35 -6.18
N PRO A 210 3.37 -2.25 -5.97
CA PRO A 210 3.10 -1.29 -7.03
C PRO A 210 4.34 -0.63 -7.61
N LEU A 211 5.46 -0.53 -6.87
CA LEU A 211 6.73 -0.02 -7.39
C LEU A 211 7.28 -0.87 -8.56
N TYR A 212 6.89 -2.13 -8.65
CA TYR A 212 7.17 -2.94 -9.83
C TYR A 212 6.60 -2.36 -11.12
N GLY A 213 5.55 -1.55 -11.03
CA GLY A 213 5.03 -0.76 -12.15
C GLY A 213 5.99 0.30 -12.68
N TRP A 214 6.99 0.72 -11.89
CA TRP A 214 7.99 1.70 -12.33
C TRP A 214 8.81 1.24 -13.54
N ARG A 215 8.90 -0.06 -13.80
CA ARG A 215 9.54 -0.61 -15.01
C ARG A 215 8.94 -0.05 -16.30
N TYR A 216 7.64 0.29 -16.32
CA TYR A 216 6.99 0.86 -17.52
C TYR A 216 7.62 2.18 -17.99
N ALA A 217 8.31 2.90 -17.10
CA ALA A 217 9.05 4.11 -17.43
C ALA A 217 10.20 3.89 -18.44
N PHE A 218 10.69 2.65 -18.53
CA PHE A 218 11.85 2.29 -19.35
C PHE A 218 11.47 1.59 -20.68
N PHE A 219 10.18 1.39 -20.91
CA PHE A 219 9.67 0.69 -22.09
C PHE A 219 8.71 1.56 -22.89
N ASP A 220 8.67 1.35 -24.20
CA ASP A 220 7.62 1.90 -25.08
C ASP A 220 6.39 0.99 -24.95
N TYR A 221 5.56 1.27 -23.93
CA TYR A 221 4.46 0.43 -23.52
C TYR A 221 3.11 1.10 -23.76
N SER A 222 2.23 0.37 -24.44
CA SER A 222 0.80 0.69 -24.58
C SER A 222 -0.04 -0.28 -23.78
N ALA A 223 -1.22 0.15 -23.33
CA ALA A 223 -2.13 -0.69 -22.54
C ALA A 223 -2.46 -2.01 -23.26
N GLY A 224 -2.25 -3.15 -22.59
CA GLY A 224 -2.41 -4.49 -23.16
C GLY A 224 -1.20 -5.03 -23.91
N GLY A 225 -0.14 -4.26 -24.12
CA GLY A 225 1.10 -4.71 -24.71
C GLY A 225 1.95 -5.59 -23.78
N THR A 226 3.01 -6.21 -24.32
CA THR A 226 3.98 -6.99 -23.55
C THR A 226 5.27 -6.22 -23.40
N LEU A 227 5.93 -6.34 -22.24
CA LEU A 227 7.29 -5.85 -22.04
C LEU A 227 8.27 -6.84 -22.65
N SER A 228 8.94 -6.45 -23.75
CA SER A 228 9.96 -7.23 -24.44
C SER A 228 11.25 -6.42 -24.56
N ALA A 229 12.37 -7.09 -24.87
CA ALA A 229 13.62 -6.40 -25.11
C ALA A 229 13.54 -5.41 -26.30
N GLU A 230 12.69 -5.69 -27.29
CA GLU A 230 12.46 -4.84 -28.46
C GLU A 230 11.80 -3.51 -28.10
N ASN A 231 10.97 -3.49 -27.04
CA ASN A 231 10.27 -2.30 -26.59
C ASN A 231 11.05 -1.53 -25.50
N PHE A 232 12.26 -1.97 -25.17
CA PHE A 232 13.08 -1.29 -24.18
C PHE A 232 13.71 -0.03 -24.78
N VAL A 233 13.35 1.14 -24.23
CA VAL A 233 13.79 2.46 -24.72
C VAL A 233 14.66 3.23 -23.73
N GLY A 234 15.04 2.59 -22.62
CA GLY A 234 15.88 3.20 -21.59
C GLY A 234 15.28 4.48 -21.01
N PHE A 235 16.04 5.57 -21.04
CA PHE A 235 15.66 6.86 -20.44
C PHE A 235 14.91 7.81 -21.40
N LYS A 236 14.46 7.35 -22.56
CA LYS A 236 13.74 8.17 -23.57
C LYS A 236 12.59 8.99 -22.96
N TRP A 237 11.78 8.39 -22.10
CA TRP A 237 10.64 9.06 -21.47
C TRP A 237 11.05 10.10 -20.43
N PHE A 238 12.25 9.95 -19.83
CA PHE A 238 12.81 10.94 -18.91
C PHE A 238 13.33 12.16 -19.68
N THR A 239 14.04 11.96 -20.81
CA THR A 239 14.52 13.06 -21.63
C THR A 239 13.38 13.83 -22.26
N MET A 240 12.28 13.15 -22.61
CA MET A 240 11.08 13.76 -23.17
C MET A 240 10.45 14.83 -22.26
N LEU A 241 10.64 14.74 -20.93
CA LEU A 241 10.18 15.79 -20.00
C LEU A 241 10.86 17.14 -20.26
N PHE A 242 12.08 17.14 -20.80
CA PHE A 242 12.91 18.32 -20.99
C PHE A 242 13.03 18.73 -22.46
N GLU A 243 12.91 17.80 -23.39
CA GLU A 243 13.11 18.02 -24.81
C GLU A 243 11.82 18.41 -25.55
N ASN A 244 10.66 17.89 -25.10
CA ASN A 244 9.38 18.19 -25.73
C ASN A 244 8.75 19.45 -25.13
N ASP A 245 8.68 20.53 -25.92
CA ASP A 245 8.18 21.83 -25.48
C ASP A 245 6.73 21.78 -24.97
N ALA A 246 5.86 21.00 -25.61
CA ALA A 246 4.46 20.85 -25.20
C ALA A 246 4.37 20.14 -23.83
N THR A 247 5.12 19.06 -23.62
CA THR A 247 5.19 18.33 -22.36
C THR A 247 5.76 19.23 -21.26
N LYS A 248 6.82 19.97 -21.56
CA LYS A 248 7.44 20.92 -20.63
C LYS A 248 6.48 22.03 -20.22
N ALA A 249 5.77 22.63 -21.17
CA ALA A 249 4.77 23.65 -20.89
C ALA A 249 3.62 23.13 -19.98
N ASP A 250 3.14 21.91 -20.25
CA ASP A 250 2.12 21.24 -19.42
C ASP A 250 2.62 20.98 -18.00
N ILE A 251 3.86 20.47 -17.85
CA ILE A 251 4.45 20.20 -16.53
C ILE A 251 4.62 21.49 -15.74
N VAL A 252 5.16 22.55 -16.35
CA VAL A 252 5.31 23.85 -15.67
C VAL A 252 3.97 24.39 -15.21
N ARG A 253 2.94 24.33 -16.07
CA ARG A 253 1.58 24.75 -15.74
C ARG A 253 1.01 23.98 -14.55
N VAL A 254 1.13 22.66 -14.58
CA VAL A 254 0.61 21.76 -13.55
C VAL A 254 1.37 21.90 -12.24
N LEU A 255 2.69 22.03 -12.28
CA LEU A 255 3.51 22.30 -11.10
C LEU A 255 3.14 23.65 -10.45
N ARG A 256 2.94 24.71 -11.24
CA ARG A 256 2.46 25.99 -10.73
C ARG A 256 1.14 25.80 -9.96
N ASN A 257 0.14 25.13 -10.55
CA ASN A 257 -1.15 24.88 -9.90
C ASN A 257 -0.98 24.07 -8.61
N THR A 258 -0.16 23.03 -8.64
CA THR A 258 0.14 22.19 -7.47
C THR A 258 0.79 22.99 -6.35
N LEU A 259 1.81 23.79 -6.66
CA LEU A 259 2.52 24.60 -5.67
C LEU A 259 1.65 25.73 -5.11
N VAL A 260 0.81 26.36 -5.94
CA VAL A 260 -0.15 27.38 -5.46
C VAL A 260 -1.15 26.74 -4.49
N MET A 261 -1.73 25.59 -4.84
CA MET A 261 -2.69 24.92 -3.96
C MET A 261 -2.05 24.45 -2.65
N SER A 262 -0.86 23.85 -2.72
CA SER A 262 -0.12 23.43 -1.52
C SER A 262 0.31 24.64 -0.68
N GLY A 263 0.78 25.71 -1.32
CA GLY A 263 1.14 26.96 -0.64
C GLY A 263 -0.04 27.58 0.11
N LEU A 264 -1.21 27.62 -0.52
CA LEU A 264 -2.46 28.07 0.12
C LEU A 264 -2.86 27.16 1.29
N GLY A 265 -2.74 25.84 1.10
CA GLY A 265 -2.98 24.85 2.17
C GLY A 265 -2.03 25.03 3.37
N ILE A 266 -0.75 25.23 3.10
CA ILE A 266 0.25 25.51 4.13
C ILE A 266 -0.03 26.85 4.83
N ALA A 267 -0.33 27.92 4.07
CA ALA A 267 -0.67 29.22 4.62
C ALA A 267 -1.92 29.20 5.52
N THR A 268 -2.84 28.28 5.28
CA THR A 268 -4.07 28.11 6.06
C THR A 268 -4.03 26.95 7.05
N SER A 269 -2.87 26.29 7.21
CA SER A 269 -2.69 25.11 8.09
C SER A 269 -2.95 25.38 9.58
N TRP A 270 -2.93 26.64 10.01
CA TRP A 270 -3.30 27.05 11.37
C TRP A 270 -4.81 27.00 11.65
N LEU A 271 -5.66 27.02 10.62
CA LEU A 271 -7.12 27.05 10.78
C LEU A 271 -7.68 25.87 11.59
N PRO A 272 -7.29 24.60 11.38
CA PRO A 272 -7.76 23.49 12.20
C PRO A 272 -7.35 23.61 13.68
N MET A 273 -6.15 24.16 13.95
CA MET A 273 -5.69 24.43 15.32
C MET A 273 -6.55 25.51 15.97
N ALA A 274 -6.78 26.64 15.30
CA ALA A 274 -7.66 27.69 15.78
C ALA A 274 -9.08 27.19 16.02
N PHE A 275 -9.64 26.42 15.09
CA PHE A 275 -10.95 25.81 15.25
C PHE A 275 -11.02 24.88 16.47
N ALA A 276 -10.00 24.05 16.72
CA ALA A 276 -9.92 23.17 17.88
C ALA A 276 -9.90 23.99 19.21
N ILE A 277 -9.13 25.07 19.24
CA ILE A 277 -9.03 25.95 20.41
C ILE A 277 -10.42 26.58 20.70
N PHE A 278 -11.07 27.19 19.69
CA PHE A 278 -12.39 27.78 19.87
C PHE A 278 -13.46 26.74 20.25
N LEU A 279 -13.40 25.53 19.62
CA LEU A 279 -14.31 24.44 19.98
C LEU A 279 -14.12 23.99 21.44
N ASN A 280 -12.88 24.02 21.93
CA ASN A 280 -12.59 23.64 23.32
C ASN A 280 -13.13 24.66 24.33
N GLU A 281 -13.27 25.93 23.94
CA GLU A 281 -13.81 26.99 24.78
C GLU A 281 -15.35 26.95 24.96
N ILE A 282 -16.05 26.11 24.16
CA ILE A 282 -17.49 25.94 24.29
C ILE A 282 -17.79 25.18 25.58
N LYS A 283 -18.40 25.85 26.56
CA LYS A 283 -18.74 25.27 27.87
C LYS A 283 -19.94 24.32 27.81
N VAL A 284 -20.87 24.55 26.89
CA VAL A 284 -22.09 23.75 26.75
C VAL A 284 -21.79 22.46 26.02
N GLY A 285 -21.70 21.33 26.74
CA GLY A 285 -21.21 20.07 26.22
C GLY A 285 -22.00 19.52 25.05
N TRP A 286 -23.34 19.62 25.05
CA TRP A 286 -24.16 19.14 23.92
C TRP A 286 -23.92 19.99 22.66
N PHE A 287 -23.79 21.28 22.80
CA PHE A 287 -23.53 22.20 21.67
C PHE A 287 -22.13 21.95 21.08
N LYS A 288 -21.10 21.78 21.93
CA LYS A 288 -19.76 21.38 21.51
C LYS A 288 -19.78 20.09 20.65
N ARG A 289 -20.54 19.07 21.10
CA ARG A 289 -20.68 17.80 20.37
C ARG A 289 -21.37 18.00 19.02
N ILE A 290 -22.44 18.76 18.96
CA ILE A 290 -23.15 19.09 17.71
C ILE A 290 -22.17 19.76 16.73
N VAL A 291 -21.50 20.83 17.14
CA VAL A 291 -20.56 21.55 16.27
C VAL A 291 -19.47 20.64 15.78
N GLN A 292 -18.86 19.84 16.67
CA GLN A 292 -17.82 18.87 16.31
C GLN A 292 -18.32 17.83 15.31
N THR A 293 -19.51 17.27 15.54
CA THR A 293 -20.10 16.26 14.65
C THR A 293 -20.38 16.84 13.28
N PHE A 294 -21.09 17.98 13.20
CA PHE A 294 -21.45 18.62 11.92
C PHE A 294 -20.25 19.07 11.11
N THR A 295 -19.17 19.50 11.75
CA THR A 295 -17.93 19.90 11.05
C THR A 295 -17.06 18.71 10.65
N THR A 296 -17.23 17.55 11.31
CA THR A 296 -16.48 16.34 10.98
C THR A 296 -17.18 15.48 9.89
N ILE A 297 -18.52 15.47 9.83
CA ILE A 297 -19.30 14.70 8.85
C ILE A 297 -18.87 14.97 7.39
N PRO A 298 -18.60 16.21 6.93
CA PRO A 298 -18.21 16.45 5.54
C PRO A 298 -16.98 15.66 5.09
N ASN A 299 -16.08 15.30 5.99
CA ASN A 299 -14.90 14.48 5.67
C ASN A 299 -15.26 13.09 5.13
N PHE A 300 -16.38 12.51 5.55
CA PHE A 300 -16.84 11.19 5.15
C PHE A 300 -17.69 11.20 3.88
N ILE A 301 -18.10 12.36 3.39
CA ILE A 301 -18.86 12.52 2.16
C ILE A 301 -17.88 12.43 0.96
N SER A 302 -18.24 11.68 -0.09
CA SER A 302 -17.41 11.62 -1.31
C SER A 302 -17.35 12.98 -2.02
N TRP A 303 -16.26 13.24 -2.73
CA TRP A 303 -16.12 14.48 -3.52
C TRP A 303 -17.21 14.65 -4.58
N VAL A 304 -17.75 13.55 -5.12
CA VAL A 304 -18.88 13.58 -6.07
C VAL A 304 -20.13 14.17 -5.43
N LEU A 305 -20.46 13.76 -4.19
CA LEU A 305 -21.60 14.32 -3.46
C LEU A 305 -21.33 15.78 -3.05
N VAL A 306 -20.09 16.14 -2.68
CA VAL A 306 -19.72 17.54 -2.42
C VAL A 306 -19.94 18.40 -3.66
N TYR A 307 -19.57 17.88 -4.85
CA TYR A 307 -19.81 18.58 -6.10
C TYR A 307 -21.31 18.71 -6.42
N ALA A 308 -22.11 17.66 -6.14
CA ALA A 308 -23.56 17.74 -6.29
C ALA A 308 -24.19 18.82 -5.39
N ILE A 309 -23.72 18.96 -4.13
CA ILE A 309 -24.11 20.06 -3.23
C ILE A 309 -23.68 21.41 -3.82
N ALA A 310 -22.46 21.50 -4.35
CA ALA A 310 -21.97 22.72 -4.98
C ALA A 310 -22.84 23.12 -6.19
N LEU A 311 -23.23 22.15 -7.04
CA LEU A 311 -24.17 22.39 -8.14
C LEU A 311 -25.53 22.90 -7.67
N ALA A 312 -26.11 22.27 -6.66
CA ALA A 312 -27.41 22.69 -6.12
C ALA A 312 -27.40 24.13 -5.57
N ILE A 313 -26.24 24.60 -5.11
CA ILE A 313 -26.12 25.94 -4.52
C ILE A 313 -25.63 26.97 -5.55
N PHE A 314 -24.62 26.67 -6.35
CA PHE A 314 -23.81 27.63 -7.11
C PHE A 314 -23.96 27.51 -8.64
N SER A 315 -24.78 26.57 -9.17
CA SER A 315 -25.06 26.51 -10.60
C SER A 315 -25.97 27.65 -11.07
N THR A 316 -26.18 27.76 -12.37
CA THR A 316 -27.09 28.76 -12.96
C THR A 316 -28.50 28.68 -12.36
N ASP A 317 -29.03 27.47 -12.20
CA ASP A 317 -30.36 27.22 -11.61
C ASP A 317 -30.27 26.92 -10.09
N GLY A 318 -29.11 27.20 -9.48
CA GLY A 318 -28.83 26.89 -8.09
C GLY A 318 -29.51 27.86 -7.11
N PHE A 319 -29.51 27.48 -5.83
CA PHE A 319 -30.18 28.20 -4.76
C PHE A 319 -29.81 29.71 -4.70
N ILE A 320 -28.53 30.07 -4.89
CA ILE A 320 -28.07 31.47 -4.83
C ILE A 320 -28.71 32.29 -5.93
N ASN A 321 -28.69 31.81 -7.18
CA ASN A 321 -29.30 32.53 -8.30
C ASN A 321 -30.81 32.64 -8.14
N THR A 322 -31.46 31.58 -7.70
CA THR A 322 -32.93 31.58 -7.45
C THR A 322 -33.31 32.53 -6.33
N ALA A 323 -32.55 32.59 -5.23
CA ALA A 323 -32.83 33.45 -4.08
C ALA A 323 -32.53 34.93 -4.32
N PHE A 324 -31.47 35.23 -5.12
CA PHE A 324 -31.00 36.60 -5.34
C PHE A 324 -31.27 37.15 -6.77
N GLY A 325 -31.96 36.38 -7.61
CA GLY A 325 -32.34 36.82 -8.97
C GLY A 325 -31.17 36.89 -9.95
N GLY A 326 -30.11 36.08 -9.74
CA GLY A 326 -28.94 36.02 -10.61
C GLY A 326 -29.07 34.96 -11.72
N ASN A 327 -28.13 35.01 -12.68
CA ASN A 327 -28.00 33.98 -13.73
C ASN A 327 -26.51 33.60 -13.98
N THR A 328 -25.73 33.58 -12.91
CA THR A 328 -24.27 33.31 -13.01
C THR A 328 -23.93 31.90 -12.54
N ASN A 329 -23.19 31.17 -13.37
CA ASN A 329 -22.63 29.88 -12.95
C ASN A 329 -21.30 30.10 -12.23
N TYR A 330 -21.31 30.03 -10.91
CA TYR A 330 -20.11 30.27 -10.10
C TYR A 330 -19.10 29.11 -10.13
N LEU A 331 -19.48 27.92 -10.66
CA LEU A 331 -18.63 26.75 -10.76
C LEU A 331 -17.88 26.72 -12.09
N MET A 332 -18.36 27.44 -13.11
CA MET A 332 -17.71 27.55 -14.40
C MET A 332 -16.66 28.68 -14.38
N GLY A 333 -15.65 28.55 -15.20
CA GLY A 333 -14.61 29.57 -15.35
C GLY A 333 -13.47 29.49 -14.33
N ASN A 334 -12.49 30.38 -14.54
CA ASN A 334 -11.22 30.39 -13.81
C ASN A 334 -11.17 31.37 -12.63
N SER A 335 -12.18 32.22 -12.48
CA SER A 335 -12.16 33.30 -11.49
C SER A 335 -12.06 32.75 -10.06
N PHE A 336 -10.95 33.07 -9.39
CA PHE A 336 -10.63 32.63 -8.03
C PHE A 336 -10.69 31.12 -7.80
N ILE A 337 -10.43 30.31 -8.84
CA ILE A 337 -10.59 28.85 -8.78
C ILE A 337 -9.78 28.22 -7.64
N TRP A 338 -8.56 28.68 -7.40
CA TRP A 338 -7.72 28.18 -6.30
C TRP A 338 -8.33 28.46 -4.92
N LEU A 339 -8.91 29.65 -4.72
CA LEU A 339 -9.58 29.99 -3.46
C LEU A 339 -10.88 29.18 -3.27
N LYS A 340 -11.63 28.95 -4.36
CA LYS A 340 -12.81 28.07 -4.33
C LYS A 340 -12.41 26.65 -3.93
N MET A 341 -11.33 26.11 -4.51
CA MET A 341 -10.82 24.76 -4.16
C MET A 341 -10.33 24.72 -2.71
N LEU A 342 -9.63 25.75 -2.26
CA LEU A 342 -9.21 25.86 -0.86
C LEU A 342 -10.41 25.89 0.08
N ALA A 343 -11.43 26.69 -0.23
CA ALA A 343 -12.63 26.80 0.60
C ALA A 343 -13.37 25.46 0.73
N TRP A 344 -13.59 24.75 -0.40
CA TRP A 344 -14.20 23.42 -0.38
C TRP A 344 -13.37 22.40 0.39
N GLY A 345 -12.05 22.38 0.18
CA GLY A 345 -11.12 21.50 0.89
C GLY A 345 -11.11 21.78 2.40
N THR A 346 -11.05 23.05 2.77
CA THR A 346 -11.07 23.48 4.19
C THR A 346 -12.40 23.12 4.84
N TRP A 347 -13.54 23.45 4.22
CA TRP A 347 -14.85 23.08 4.74
C TRP A 347 -14.98 21.57 4.96
N LYS A 348 -14.52 20.78 4.02
CA LYS A 348 -14.58 19.32 4.11
C LYS A 348 -13.65 18.78 5.19
N GLY A 349 -12.44 19.32 5.33
CA GLY A 349 -11.35 18.73 6.13
C GLY A 349 -11.14 19.33 7.52
N ILE A 350 -11.65 20.54 7.81
CA ILE A 350 -11.28 21.27 9.03
C ILE A 350 -11.65 20.53 10.32
N GLY A 351 -12.85 19.93 10.39
CA GLY A 351 -13.31 19.20 11.57
C GLY A 351 -12.48 17.94 11.83
N TRP A 352 -12.12 17.23 10.77
CA TRP A 352 -11.26 16.04 10.88
C TRP A 352 -9.83 16.41 11.32
N SER A 353 -9.24 17.40 10.67
CA SER A 353 -7.88 17.88 11.01
C SER A 353 -7.79 18.49 12.41
N ALA A 354 -8.89 19.03 12.93
CA ALA A 354 -8.93 19.57 14.28
C ALA A 354 -8.83 18.50 15.39
N ILE A 355 -9.17 17.23 15.10
CA ILE A 355 -9.18 16.15 16.10
C ILE A 355 -7.82 15.99 16.78
N ILE A 356 -6.74 16.08 16.00
CA ILE A 356 -5.38 15.94 16.54
C ILE A 356 -5.05 17.08 17.52
N TYR A 357 -5.52 18.28 17.24
CA TYR A 357 -5.33 19.45 18.13
C TYR A 357 -6.22 19.37 19.38
N ILE A 358 -7.44 18.84 19.26
CA ILE A 358 -8.33 18.57 20.41
C ILE A 358 -7.67 17.56 21.34
N ALA A 359 -7.07 16.51 20.80
CA ALA A 359 -6.31 15.54 21.57
C ALA A 359 -5.07 16.18 22.22
N GLY A 360 -4.35 17.05 21.48
CA GLY A 360 -3.22 17.81 21.99
C GLY A 360 -3.62 18.73 23.16
N ILE A 361 -4.75 19.43 23.09
CA ILE A 361 -5.26 20.27 24.19
C ILE A 361 -5.50 19.41 25.45
N SER A 362 -6.05 18.22 25.28
CA SER A 362 -6.30 17.30 26.43
C SER A 362 -5.01 16.78 27.09
N GLY A 363 -3.87 16.89 26.41
CA GLY A 363 -2.55 16.52 26.94
C GLY A 363 -1.81 17.67 27.65
N ILE A 364 -2.34 18.90 27.60
CA ILE A 364 -1.73 20.04 28.30
C ILE A 364 -2.00 19.92 29.79
N ASP A 365 -0.97 20.15 30.62
CA ASP A 365 -1.10 20.07 32.08
C ASP A 365 -2.14 21.08 32.59
N GLN A 366 -3.13 20.59 33.33
CA GLN A 366 -4.20 21.37 33.92
C GLN A 366 -3.67 22.40 34.91
N GLN A 367 -2.56 22.14 35.59
CA GLN A 367 -1.94 23.07 36.54
C GLN A 367 -1.53 24.38 35.89
N LEU A 368 -1.17 24.39 34.61
CA LEU A 368 -0.85 25.61 33.86
C LEU A 368 -2.08 26.54 33.73
N TYR A 369 -3.26 25.95 33.51
CA TYR A 369 -4.52 26.71 33.43
C TYR A 369 -4.95 27.22 34.80
N GLU A 370 -4.68 26.46 35.86
CA GLU A 370 -4.97 26.84 37.25
C GLU A 370 -4.05 27.99 37.68
N ALA A 371 -2.76 27.92 37.44
CA ALA A 371 -1.79 28.99 37.71
C ALA A 371 -2.18 30.28 36.97
N ALA A 372 -2.48 30.17 35.64
CA ALA A 372 -2.94 31.32 34.88
C ALA A 372 -4.25 31.91 35.43
N THR A 373 -5.11 31.11 36.08
CA THR A 373 -6.32 31.61 36.74
C THR A 373 -6.00 32.39 37.98
N VAL A 374 -5.07 31.91 38.78
CA VAL A 374 -4.60 32.61 40.02
C VAL A 374 -3.94 33.95 39.65
N ASP A 375 -3.19 33.98 38.54
CA ASP A 375 -2.57 35.17 37.98
C ASP A 375 -3.59 36.17 37.36
N GLY A 376 -4.90 35.85 37.38
CA GLY A 376 -5.97 36.72 36.87
C GLY A 376 -6.11 36.68 35.34
N ALA A 377 -5.53 35.72 34.65
CA ALA A 377 -5.60 35.62 33.20
C ALA A 377 -7.04 35.31 32.72
N GLY A 378 -7.56 36.16 31.82
CA GLY A 378 -8.81 35.93 31.11
C GLY A 378 -8.75 34.80 30.11
N ARG A 379 -9.91 34.40 29.53
CA ARG A 379 -10.01 33.28 28.58
C ARG A 379 -9.07 33.42 27.39
N PHE A 380 -9.01 34.56 26.73
CA PHE A 380 -8.13 34.81 25.58
C PHE A 380 -6.65 34.77 25.97
N GLN A 381 -6.30 35.26 27.16
CA GLN A 381 -4.93 35.18 27.66
C GLN A 381 -4.49 33.74 27.89
N LYS A 382 -5.36 32.88 28.46
CA LYS A 382 -5.10 31.46 28.62
C LYS A 382 -4.96 30.75 27.28
N MET A 383 -5.82 31.03 26.31
CA MET A 383 -5.70 30.49 24.96
C MET A 383 -4.35 30.83 24.33
N TRP A 384 -3.95 32.13 24.41
CA TRP A 384 -2.74 32.60 23.73
C TRP A 384 -1.43 32.20 24.44
N HIS A 385 -1.40 32.18 25.78
CA HIS A 385 -0.18 31.94 26.54
C HIS A 385 -0.03 30.51 27.06
N VAL A 386 -1.11 29.73 27.10
CA VAL A 386 -1.05 28.30 27.54
C VAL A 386 -1.41 27.36 26.41
N THR A 387 -2.60 27.53 25.81
CA THR A 387 -3.09 26.56 24.82
C THR A 387 -2.29 26.60 23.52
N VAL A 388 -2.07 27.80 22.94
CA VAL A 388 -1.31 27.95 21.68
C VAL A 388 0.12 27.42 21.84
N PRO A 389 0.92 27.85 22.83
CA PRO A 389 2.26 27.31 23.03
C PRO A 389 2.29 25.79 23.25
N GLY A 390 1.33 25.24 23.99
CA GLY A 390 1.19 23.81 24.22
C GLY A 390 0.91 23.00 22.94
N LEU A 391 0.27 23.62 21.93
CA LEU A 391 -0.04 23.00 20.64
C LEU A 391 1.03 23.22 19.57
N LEU A 392 1.95 24.19 19.74
CA LEU A 392 2.98 24.46 18.73
C LEU A 392 3.81 23.25 18.35
N PRO A 393 4.21 22.36 19.26
CA PRO A 393 4.95 21.14 18.89
C PRO A 393 4.17 20.28 17.88
N THR A 394 2.87 20.06 18.13
CA THR A 394 2.00 19.32 17.23
C THR A 394 1.79 20.05 15.91
N TYR A 395 1.57 21.37 15.95
CA TYR A 395 1.42 22.19 14.76
C TYR A 395 2.64 22.12 13.84
N PHE A 396 3.86 22.25 14.39
CA PHE A 396 5.07 22.17 13.59
C PHE A 396 5.28 20.79 12.95
N VAL A 397 4.94 19.71 13.64
CA VAL A 397 4.97 18.38 13.02
C VAL A 397 4.02 18.31 11.83
N MET A 398 2.77 18.75 11.99
CA MET A 398 1.78 18.74 10.91
C MET A 398 2.17 19.67 9.76
N LEU A 399 2.75 20.82 10.06
CA LEU A 399 3.26 21.77 9.06
C LEU A 399 4.39 21.16 8.24
N LEU A 400 5.37 20.53 8.88
CA LEU A 400 6.50 19.87 8.20
C LEU A 400 6.03 18.70 7.35
N MET A 401 5.05 17.92 7.82
CA MET A 401 4.41 16.86 7.01
C MET A 401 3.70 17.45 5.78
N SER A 402 3.07 18.62 5.91
CA SER A 402 2.45 19.31 4.77
C SER A 402 3.49 19.80 3.76
N VAL A 403 4.63 20.30 4.23
CA VAL A 403 5.77 20.67 3.37
C VAL A 403 6.35 19.47 2.64
N ALA A 404 6.53 18.33 3.34
CA ALA A 404 7.02 17.09 2.72
C ALA A 404 6.07 16.59 1.61
N ASN A 405 4.78 16.82 1.77
CA ASN A 405 3.73 16.42 0.80
C ASN A 405 3.33 17.55 -0.18
N VAL A 406 4.16 18.58 -0.36
CA VAL A 406 3.83 19.74 -1.19
C VAL A 406 3.45 19.42 -2.64
N LEU A 407 3.92 18.30 -3.19
CA LEU A 407 3.55 17.82 -4.53
C LEU A 407 2.34 16.86 -4.55
N SER A 408 1.73 16.59 -3.40
CA SER A 408 0.66 15.60 -3.25
C SER A 408 -0.64 16.28 -2.77
N ASN A 409 -1.43 16.79 -3.73
CA ASN A 409 -2.71 17.44 -3.45
C ASN A 409 -3.91 16.48 -3.51
N GLY A 410 -3.67 15.22 -3.94
CA GLY A 410 -4.76 14.31 -4.32
C GLY A 410 -5.38 14.71 -5.68
N MET A 411 -6.25 13.86 -6.21
CA MET A 411 -6.89 14.14 -7.50
C MET A 411 -8.41 14.32 -7.39
N ASP A 412 -9.08 13.69 -6.41
CA ASP A 412 -10.54 13.51 -6.37
C ASP A 412 -11.31 14.82 -6.40
N GLN A 413 -10.87 15.80 -5.61
CA GLN A 413 -11.47 17.14 -5.58
C GLN A 413 -11.37 17.80 -6.95
N TYR A 414 -10.18 17.84 -7.51
CA TYR A 414 -9.90 18.55 -8.76
C TYR A 414 -10.55 17.85 -9.95
N PHE A 415 -10.62 16.51 -9.92
CA PHE A 415 -11.25 15.71 -10.96
C PHE A 415 -12.76 16.01 -11.09
N VAL A 416 -13.50 16.12 -9.97
CA VAL A 416 -14.94 16.36 -10.02
C VAL A 416 -15.29 17.83 -10.31
N PHE A 417 -14.43 18.78 -9.91
CA PHE A 417 -14.65 20.22 -10.19
C PHE A 417 -14.08 20.68 -11.53
N GLN A 418 -13.33 19.82 -12.24
CA GLN A 418 -12.75 20.14 -13.54
C GLN A 418 -13.82 20.26 -14.61
N ASN A 419 -13.70 21.29 -15.43
CA ASN A 419 -14.52 21.51 -16.63
C ASN A 419 -13.69 22.13 -17.76
N ALA A 420 -14.27 22.27 -18.97
CA ALA A 420 -13.55 22.74 -20.14
C ALA A 420 -12.93 24.14 -19.97
N GLN A 421 -13.51 25.02 -19.13
CA GLN A 421 -13.04 26.39 -18.94
C GLN A 421 -11.94 26.51 -17.89
N ASN A 422 -11.89 25.61 -16.89
CA ASN A 422 -10.98 25.73 -15.76
C ASN A 422 -9.82 24.71 -15.75
N THR A 423 -9.81 23.74 -16.66
CA THR A 423 -8.81 22.65 -16.72
C THR A 423 -7.37 23.18 -16.63
N SER A 424 -7.05 24.29 -17.32
CA SER A 424 -5.69 24.85 -17.32
C SER A 424 -5.22 25.33 -15.94
N THR A 425 -6.15 25.71 -15.07
CA THR A 425 -5.86 26.32 -13.76
C THR A 425 -6.11 25.36 -12.60
N ILE A 426 -7.04 24.40 -12.73
CA ILE A 426 -7.41 23.48 -11.65
C ILE A 426 -6.55 22.21 -11.63
N GLN A 427 -5.99 21.81 -12.80
CA GLN A 427 -5.27 20.56 -12.92
C GLN A 427 -3.96 20.57 -12.13
N VAL A 428 -3.93 19.83 -11.04
CA VAL A 428 -2.75 19.58 -10.22
C VAL A 428 -1.98 18.34 -10.72
N LEU A 429 -0.78 18.12 -10.20
CA LEU A 429 0.12 17.06 -10.65
C LEU A 429 -0.51 15.66 -10.56
N ASP A 430 -1.22 15.35 -9.46
CA ASP A 430 -1.89 14.06 -9.29
C ASP A 430 -2.96 13.81 -10.35
N LEU A 431 -3.78 14.82 -10.63
CA LEU A 431 -4.80 14.75 -11.68
C LEU A 431 -4.18 14.65 -13.09
N TYR A 432 -3.06 15.35 -13.32
CA TYR A 432 -2.37 15.28 -14.61
C TYR A 432 -1.78 13.90 -14.87
N VAL A 433 -1.11 13.30 -13.88
CA VAL A 433 -0.56 11.92 -13.96
C VAL A 433 -1.68 10.92 -14.25
N TYR A 434 -2.80 11.01 -13.54
CA TYR A 434 -3.98 10.18 -13.80
C TYR A 434 -4.52 10.35 -15.22
N THR A 435 -4.74 11.59 -15.65
CA THR A 435 -5.28 11.90 -16.99
C THR A 435 -4.34 11.40 -18.07
N LEU A 436 -3.03 11.61 -17.90
CA LEU A 436 -2.01 11.19 -18.87
C LEU A 436 -1.93 9.66 -18.97
N GLY A 437 -1.90 8.96 -17.83
CA GLY A 437 -1.73 7.50 -17.80
C GLY A 437 -3.01 6.74 -18.14
N ILE A 438 -4.15 7.12 -17.56
CA ILE A 438 -5.39 6.36 -17.70
C ILE A 438 -6.24 6.90 -18.84
N THR A 439 -6.48 8.21 -18.91
CA THR A 439 -7.39 8.77 -19.93
C THR A 439 -6.72 8.84 -21.31
N LYS A 440 -5.46 9.27 -21.39
CA LYS A 440 -4.69 9.39 -22.63
C LYS A 440 -3.90 8.11 -22.99
N GLY A 441 -3.83 7.12 -22.10
CA GLY A 441 -3.12 5.86 -22.31
C GLY A 441 -1.60 5.95 -22.35
N ASN A 442 -1.00 7.12 -22.06
CA ASN A 442 0.45 7.28 -22.04
C ASN A 442 1.04 6.86 -20.68
N ILE A 443 1.03 5.55 -20.44
CA ILE A 443 1.49 4.93 -19.18
C ILE A 443 2.98 5.21 -18.92
N PRO A 444 3.91 5.10 -19.88
CA PRO A 444 5.32 5.33 -19.60
C PRO A 444 5.60 6.74 -19.08
N LEU A 445 5.11 7.77 -19.77
CA LEU A 445 5.35 9.16 -19.40
C LEU A 445 4.69 9.50 -18.05
N SER A 446 3.46 9.02 -17.79
CA SER A 446 2.81 9.20 -16.50
C SER A 446 3.57 8.52 -15.36
N THR A 447 4.15 7.35 -15.61
CA THR A 447 4.99 6.62 -14.66
C THR A 447 6.26 7.42 -14.31
N VAL A 448 6.94 7.98 -15.33
CA VAL A 448 8.13 8.81 -15.12
C VAL A 448 7.80 10.02 -14.24
N ILE A 449 6.70 10.75 -14.54
CA ILE A 449 6.29 11.90 -13.74
C ILE A 449 5.99 11.49 -12.29
N GLY A 450 5.30 10.35 -12.10
CA GLY A 450 5.05 9.78 -10.78
C GLY A 450 6.32 9.39 -10.03
N MET A 451 7.32 8.82 -10.72
CA MET A 451 8.62 8.50 -10.13
C MET A 451 9.36 9.76 -9.68
N VAL A 452 9.47 10.77 -10.57
CA VAL A 452 10.12 12.05 -10.24
C VAL A 452 9.44 12.72 -9.06
N LYS A 453 8.09 12.77 -9.05
CA LYS A 453 7.31 13.27 -7.91
C LYS A 453 7.69 12.53 -6.61
N SER A 454 7.75 11.19 -6.64
CA SER A 454 8.07 10.39 -5.46
C SER A 454 9.47 10.66 -4.93
N VAL A 455 10.46 10.75 -5.83
CA VAL A 455 11.85 11.08 -5.45
C VAL A 455 11.92 12.48 -4.82
N VAL A 456 11.28 13.48 -5.42
CA VAL A 456 11.24 14.84 -4.86
C VAL A 456 10.56 14.86 -3.50
N SER A 457 9.43 14.14 -3.33
CA SER A 457 8.73 14.05 -2.04
C SER A 457 9.61 13.42 -0.95
N VAL A 458 10.39 12.39 -1.28
CA VAL A 458 11.33 11.76 -0.35
C VAL A 458 12.44 12.74 0.05
N VAL A 459 13.02 13.46 -0.91
CA VAL A 459 14.04 14.49 -0.63
C VAL A 459 13.48 15.59 0.27
N LEU A 460 12.26 16.06 0.01
CA LEU A 460 11.59 17.05 0.83
C LEU A 460 11.29 16.53 2.25
N LEU A 461 10.89 15.26 2.38
CA LEU A 461 10.66 14.64 3.69
C LEU A 461 11.93 14.60 4.53
N PHE A 462 13.05 14.14 3.95
CA PHE A 462 14.34 14.14 4.65
C PHE A 462 14.83 15.56 4.95
N GLY A 463 14.63 16.51 4.04
CA GLY A 463 14.93 17.93 4.27
C GLY A 463 14.10 18.50 5.43
N ALA A 464 12.79 18.27 5.45
CA ALA A 464 11.90 18.69 6.51
C ALA A 464 12.27 18.05 7.86
N ASN A 465 12.63 16.76 7.85
CA ASN A 465 13.10 16.06 9.05
C ASN A 465 14.43 16.63 9.57
N GLY A 466 15.37 16.96 8.68
CA GLY A 466 16.63 17.62 9.03
C GLY A 466 16.40 19.00 9.66
N ILE A 467 15.49 19.79 9.11
CA ILE A 467 15.09 21.10 9.65
C ILE A 467 14.45 20.93 11.03
N SER A 468 13.53 19.96 11.20
CA SER A 468 12.93 19.68 12.50
C SER A 468 13.98 19.35 13.56
N LYS A 469 14.91 18.47 13.22
CA LYS A 469 16.01 18.08 14.13
C LYS A 469 16.90 19.27 14.51
N ALA A 470 17.21 20.15 13.55
CA ALA A 470 18.00 21.35 13.79
C ALA A 470 17.32 22.38 14.69
N ILE A 471 15.99 22.56 14.54
CA ILE A 471 15.24 23.59 15.28
C ILE A 471 14.75 23.05 16.63
N ARG A 472 14.30 21.80 16.71
CA ARG A 472 13.64 21.22 17.89
C ARG A 472 14.46 20.19 18.65
N GLY A 473 15.57 19.73 18.07
CA GLY A 473 16.38 18.62 18.63
C GLY A 473 15.76 17.23 18.41
N GLU A 474 14.54 17.13 17.86
CA GLU A 474 13.81 15.88 17.66
C GLU A 474 13.54 15.63 16.17
N SER A 475 13.69 14.38 15.73
CA SER A 475 13.33 13.98 14.38
C SER A 475 11.82 13.67 14.30
N ILE A 476 11.23 13.83 13.11
CA ILE A 476 9.81 13.48 12.84
C ILE A 476 9.71 12.00 12.45
N VAL A 477 10.73 11.49 11.77
CA VAL A 477 10.86 10.12 11.26
C VAL A 477 12.13 9.49 11.77
#